data_c6114eaaac60b87639ae322e2670c029
#
_entry.id   c6114eaaac60b87639ae322e2670c029
#
_cell.length_a   1.000
_cell.length_b   1.000
_cell.length_c   1.000
_cell.angle_alpha   90.00
_cell.angle_beta   90.00
_cell.angle_gamma   90.00
#
_symmetry.space_group_name_H-M   'P 1'
#
loop_
_entity.id
_entity.type
_entity.pdbx_description
1 polymer ?
#
loop_
_entity_poly.entity_id
_entity_poly.type
_entity_poly.pdbx_seq_one_letter_code
_entity_poly.pdbx_strand_id
1 'polypeptide(L)'
;VSDRAVAALGSGTFFGAVGTSLVNNSGATLTSFTVSYAHEIWAVQGTGTQNAAEDRMAFAYGFSGGTATAANYLTNSSLIALADLDAVSPASNMVLGAASGDNPNRQRDGNSAGFRTLKTATVSGISWEPGASLYLRWSDSDSPGFDATQGIDDFAFSAVPEPSVWISVMVGAAAVLLPRRRW
;
A
#
# COMPACT_ATOMS: atom_id res chain seq x y z
N VAL A 1 -6.27 0.92 -24.71
CA VAL A 1 -6.28 1.73 -23.48
C VAL A 1 -4.89 1.64 -22.92
N SER A 2 -4.22 2.77 -22.82
CA SER A 2 -2.92 2.80 -22.14
C SER A 2 -3.14 2.55 -20.65
N ASP A 3 -2.37 1.67 -20.09
CA ASP A 3 -2.23 1.44 -18.67
C ASP A 3 -1.83 2.72 -17.92
N ARG A 4 -2.33 2.94 -16.71
CA ARG A 4 -2.14 4.20 -15.98
C ARG A 4 -2.05 3.98 -14.49
N ALA A 5 -0.93 4.36 -13.90
CA ALA A 5 -0.74 4.42 -12.47
C ALA A 5 -1.22 5.77 -11.87
N VAL A 6 -1.62 5.76 -10.62
CA VAL A 6 -1.74 6.99 -9.80
C VAL A 6 -0.38 7.26 -9.21
N ALA A 7 0.24 8.39 -9.57
CA ALA A 7 1.61 8.68 -9.19
C ALA A 7 1.75 9.92 -8.29
N ALA A 8 2.82 9.93 -7.49
CA ALA A 8 3.29 11.09 -6.74
C ALA A 8 4.79 11.31 -7.00
N LEU A 9 5.24 12.52 -6.70
CA LEU A 9 6.62 12.94 -6.73
C LEU A 9 6.85 13.90 -5.56
N GLY A 10 7.64 13.50 -4.58
CA GLY A 10 8.19 14.39 -3.56
C GLY A 10 9.36 15.16 -4.13
N SER A 11 9.54 16.42 -3.78
CA SER A 11 10.72 17.20 -4.19
C SER A 11 10.86 18.47 -3.38
N GLY A 12 12.00 18.72 -2.75
CA GLY A 12 12.27 19.89 -1.93
C GLY A 12 11.31 20.01 -0.75
N THR A 13 10.44 21.01 -0.75
CA THR A 13 9.41 21.21 0.30
C THR A 13 8.05 20.63 -0.04
N PHE A 14 7.93 19.99 -1.21
CA PHE A 14 6.67 19.39 -1.65
C PHE A 14 6.59 17.93 -1.22
N PHE A 15 5.51 17.59 -0.53
CA PHE A 15 5.17 16.22 -0.13
C PHE A 15 4.00 15.73 -0.98
N GLY A 16 4.24 14.69 -1.77
CA GLY A 16 3.19 14.00 -2.51
C GLY A 16 2.49 12.96 -1.62
N ALA A 17 1.18 12.83 -1.74
CA ALA A 17 0.47 11.72 -1.12
C ALA A 17 -0.67 11.25 -2.00
N VAL A 18 -0.80 9.94 -2.13
CA VAL A 18 -1.95 9.28 -2.74
C VAL A 18 -2.60 8.36 -1.72
N GLY A 19 -3.90 8.15 -1.82
CA GLY A 19 -4.58 7.29 -0.86
C GLY A 19 -6.02 7.01 -1.22
N THR A 20 -6.63 6.11 -0.45
CA THR A 20 -8.03 5.72 -0.59
C THR A 20 -8.69 5.53 0.77
N SER A 21 -10.00 5.61 0.78
CA SER A 21 -10.86 5.35 1.94
C SER A 21 -11.84 4.24 1.59
N LEU A 22 -11.92 3.24 2.44
CA LEU A 22 -12.79 2.08 2.31
C LEU A 22 -13.73 2.00 3.51
N VAL A 23 -15.00 1.68 3.31
CA VAL A 23 -15.98 1.54 4.39
C VAL A 23 -16.30 0.07 4.59
N ASN A 24 -16.32 -0.39 5.84
CA ASN A 24 -16.77 -1.73 6.16
C ASN A 24 -18.31 -1.84 6.05
N ASN A 25 -18.80 -2.34 4.94
CA ASN A 25 -20.22 -2.60 4.68
C ASN A 25 -20.60 -4.08 4.86
N SER A 26 -19.75 -4.92 5.46
CA SER A 26 -19.99 -6.36 5.60
C SER A 26 -21.03 -6.70 6.68
N GLY A 27 -21.35 -5.75 7.56
CA GLY A 27 -22.22 -5.99 8.72
C GLY A 27 -21.54 -6.74 9.87
N ALA A 28 -20.25 -7.09 9.75
CA ALA A 28 -19.47 -7.77 10.78
C ALA A 28 -18.15 -7.03 11.01
N THR A 29 -17.56 -7.17 12.21
CA THR A 29 -16.20 -6.69 12.48
C THR A 29 -15.21 -7.48 11.65
N LEU A 30 -14.35 -6.79 10.91
CA LEU A 30 -13.28 -7.37 10.12
C LEU A 30 -11.98 -7.37 10.94
N THR A 31 -11.28 -8.51 10.95
CA THR A 31 -10.10 -8.70 11.81
C THR A 31 -8.79 -8.75 11.07
N SER A 32 -8.87 -8.77 9.74
CA SER A 32 -7.70 -8.65 8.89
C SER A 32 -8.06 -8.02 7.54
N PHE A 33 -7.06 -7.42 6.91
CA PHE A 33 -7.14 -7.02 5.51
C PHE A 33 -5.82 -7.30 4.80
N THR A 34 -5.91 -7.50 3.49
CA THR A 34 -4.76 -7.66 2.60
C THR A 34 -4.79 -6.55 1.56
N VAL A 35 -3.65 -5.92 1.36
CA VAL A 35 -3.40 -4.96 0.29
C VAL A 35 -2.39 -5.55 -0.66
N SER A 36 -2.64 -5.44 -1.96
CA SER A 36 -1.64 -5.70 -3.00
C SER A 36 -1.70 -4.62 -4.08
N TYR A 37 -0.55 -4.32 -4.67
CA TYR A 37 -0.45 -3.35 -5.76
C TYR A 37 0.86 -3.53 -6.53
N ALA A 38 0.92 -2.95 -7.72
CA ALA A 38 2.16 -2.76 -8.44
C ALA A 38 2.74 -1.37 -8.11
N HIS A 39 3.97 -1.33 -7.63
CA HIS A 39 4.78 -0.12 -7.59
C HIS A 39 5.49 0.05 -8.93
N GLU A 40 5.39 1.24 -9.52
CA GLU A 40 5.94 1.57 -10.83
C GLU A 40 6.76 2.84 -10.79
N ILE A 41 7.91 2.85 -11.48
CA ILE A 41 8.80 4.01 -11.61
C ILE A 41 8.66 4.55 -13.03
N TRP A 42 8.12 5.77 -13.18
CA TRP A 42 7.84 6.40 -14.47
C TRP A 42 8.86 7.43 -14.90
N ALA A 43 9.54 8.04 -13.94
CA ALA A 43 10.61 8.97 -14.21
C ALA A 43 11.56 9.08 -13.01
N VAL A 44 12.77 9.55 -13.24
CA VAL A 44 13.71 9.96 -12.21
C VAL A 44 14.07 11.42 -12.45
N GLN A 45 13.98 12.24 -11.41
CA GLN A 45 14.22 13.67 -11.49
C GLN A 45 15.35 14.11 -10.55
N GLY A 46 16.07 15.14 -10.96
CA GLY A 46 17.17 15.70 -10.20
C GLY A 46 18.04 16.59 -11.08
N THR A 47 18.92 17.36 -10.49
CA THR A 47 19.85 18.26 -11.19
C THR A 47 21.28 18.00 -10.74
N GLY A 48 22.22 18.10 -11.68
CA GLY A 48 23.64 18.02 -11.37
C GLY A 48 24.16 16.61 -11.09
N THR A 49 25.17 16.52 -10.24
CA THR A 49 25.91 15.30 -9.87
C THR A 49 25.38 14.72 -8.54
N GLN A 50 24.08 14.77 -8.31
CA GLN A 50 23.51 14.17 -7.12
C GLN A 50 23.76 12.66 -7.12
N ASN A 51 24.01 12.10 -5.93
CA ASN A 51 24.18 10.68 -5.77
C ASN A 51 22.83 9.96 -5.92
N ALA A 52 22.83 8.85 -6.62
CA ALA A 52 21.69 7.96 -6.64
C ALA A 52 21.47 7.42 -5.21
N ALA A 53 20.32 7.73 -4.64
CA ALA A 53 19.88 7.22 -3.36
C ALA A 53 18.54 6.48 -3.56
N GLU A 54 18.14 5.68 -2.60
CA GLU A 54 16.80 5.09 -2.56
C GLU A 54 15.78 6.21 -2.39
N ASP A 55 14.69 6.14 -3.15
CA ASP A 55 13.54 7.00 -2.97
C ASP A 55 12.32 6.17 -2.57
N ARG A 56 11.43 6.73 -1.72
CA ARG A 56 10.42 5.94 -1.02
C ARG A 56 9.10 6.68 -0.86
N MET A 57 8.01 6.03 -1.28
CA MET A 57 6.67 6.37 -0.83
C MET A 57 6.30 5.47 0.35
N ALA A 58 6.21 6.04 1.55
CA ALA A 58 5.90 5.32 2.78
C ALA A 58 4.41 4.98 2.86
N PHE A 59 4.09 3.71 3.09
CA PHE A 59 2.71 3.27 3.31
C PHE A 59 2.30 3.40 4.78
N ALA A 60 1.07 3.89 4.99
CA ALA A 60 0.45 3.90 6.31
C ALA A 60 -1.07 3.72 6.21
N TYR A 61 -1.68 3.21 7.28
CA TYR A 61 -3.11 3.01 7.38
C TYR A 61 -3.68 3.49 8.72
N GLY A 62 -5.00 3.69 8.78
CA GLY A 62 -5.71 4.03 10.02
C GLY A 62 -7.21 3.89 9.86
N PHE A 63 -7.92 3.93 10.98
CA PHE A 63 -9.38 3.77 11.01
C PHE A 63 -10.07 5.05 11.45
N SER A 64 -11.31 5.27 10.97
CA SER A 64 -12.20 6.29 11.50
C SER A 64 -12.55 5.97 12.96
N GLY A 65 -12.72 7.04 13.78
CA GLY A 65 -12.88 6.90 15.23
C GLY A 65 -11.56 6.99 16.01
N GLY A 66 -10.40 6.87 15.33
CA GLY A 66 -9.10 7.27 15.83
C GLY A 66 -8.79 8.73 15.47
N THR A 67 -7.51 9.01 15.21
CA THR A 67 -7.05 10.36 14.82
C THR A 67 -7.23 10.68 13.34
N ALA A 68 -7.50 9.69 12.50
CA ALA A 68 -7.67 9.84 11.06
C ALA A 68 -9.12 10.12 10.67
N THR A 69 -9.32 11.04 9.73
CA THR A 69 -10.60 11.39 9.13
C THR A 69 -10.46 11.48 7.60
N ALA A 70 -11.60 11.45 6.88
CA ALA A 70 -11.60 11.66 5.43
C ALA A 70 -10.96 13.00 5.01
N ALA A 71 -10.98 13.99 5.88
CA ALA A 71 -10.42 15.31 5.61
C ALA A 71 -8.90 15.39 5.80
N ASN A 72 -8.30 14.52 6.62
CA ASN A 72 -6.92 14.70 7.05
C ASN A 72 -6.02 13.45 6.85
N TYR A 73 -6.54 12.29 6.46
CA TYR A 73 -5.72 11.07 6.40
C TYR A 73 -4.50 11.18 5.48
N LEU A 74 -4.56 12.01 4.44
CA LEU A 74 -3.42 12.23 3.55
C LEU A 74 -2.25 12.97 4.21
N THR A 75 -2.51 13.78 5.23
CA THR A 75 -1.51 14.58 5.95
C THR A 75 -1.28 14.12 7.39
N ASN A 76 -2.05 13.13 7.87
CA ASN A 76 -2.03 12.71 9.26
C ASN A 76 -0.76 11.90 9.59
N SER A 77 0.00 12.37 10.58
CA SER A 77 1.22 11.70 11.06
C SER A 77 0.97 10.53 12.01
N SER A 78 -0.27 10.36 12.48
CA SER A 78 -0.65 9.32 13.45
C SER A 78 -1.14 8.02 12.80
N LEU A 79 -1.04 7.88 11.49
CA LEU A 79 -1.31 6.62 10.80
C LEU A 79 -0.27 5.56 11.15
N ILE A 80 -0.69 4.31 11.15
CA ILE A 80 0.17 3.16 11.44
C ILE A 80 0.98 2.82 10.19
N ALA A 81 2.30 2.92 10.28
CA ALA A 81 3.20 2.59 9.16
C ALA A 81 3.29 1.07 8.97
N LEU A 82 3.41 0.63 7.72
CA LEU A 82 3.66 -0.77 7.35
C LEU A 82 4.69 -0.82 6.21
N ALA A 83 5.96 -0.97 6.56
CA ALA A 83 7.09 -0.89 5.63
C ALA A 83 7.07 -1.96 4.52
N ASP A 84 6.43 -3.11 4.73
CA ASP A 84 6.26 -4.15 3.71
C ASP A 84 5.48 -3.67 2.48
N LEU A 85 4.64 -2.63 2.68
CA LEU A 85 3.88 -1.96 1.63
C LEU A 85 4.47 -0.61 1.24
N ASP A 86 5.71 -0.28 1.59
CA ASP A 86 6.38 0.89 1.04
C ASP A 86 6.70 0.65 -0.44
N ALA A 87 6.44 1.66 -1.27
CA ALA A 87 6.91 1.70 -2.64
C ALA A 87 8.35 2.24 -2.63
N VAL A 88 9.30 1.40 -3.02
CA VAL A 88 10.72 1.72 -2.93
C VAL A 88 11.35 1.70 -4.30
N SER A 89 11.91 2.84 -4.72
CA SER A 89 12.74 2.99 -5.90
C SER A 89 14.20 2.80 -5.51
N PRO A 90 14.83 1.65 -5.80
CA PRO A 90 16.19 1.38 -5.33
C PRO A 90 17.21 2.30 -6.03
N ALA A 91 18.31 2.58 -5.36
CA ALA A 91 19.37 3.47 -5.88
C ALA A 91 19.86 3.08 -7.29
N SER A 92 19.83 1.80 -7.64
CA SER A 92 20.18 1.31 -8.99
C SER A 92 19.24 1.84 -10.09
N ASN A 93 17.99 2.13 -9.76
CA ASN A 93 17.01 2.69 -10.70
C ASN A 93 17.04 4.21 -10.73
N MET A 94 17.73 4.84 -9.77
CA MET A 94 17.84 6.30 -9.62
C MET A 94 19.01 6.91 -10.40
N VAL A 95 19.75 6.11 -11.17
CA VAL A 95 20.89 6.59 -11.96
C VAL A 95 20.40 7.33 -13.21
N LEU A 96 20.78 8.60 -13.34
CA LEU A 96 20.62 9.36 -14.58
C LEU A 96 21.77 9.05 -15.50
N GLY A 97 21.49 8.64 -16.73
CA GLY A 97 22.50 8.51 -17.77
C GLY A 97 23.16 9.89 -18.09
N ALA A 98 24.35 9.86 -18.64
CA ALA A 98 25.17 11.05 -18.98
C ALA A 98 24.57 11.83 -20.17
N ALA A 99 23.42 12.45 -20.03
CA ALA A 99 22.85 13.30 -21.07
C ALA A 99 22.40 14.66 -20.52
N SER A 100 22.64 15.69 -21.27
CA SER A 100 22.25 17.09 -21.01
C SER A 100 21.00 17.44 -21.82
N GLY A 101 20.11 18.26 -21.25
CA GLY A 101 18.90 18.75 -21.93
C GLY A 101 17.65 17.96 -21.53
N ASP A 102 16.60 18.05 -22.36
CA ASP A 102 15.34 17.28 -22.21
C ASP A 102 15.65 15.80 -22.39
N ASN A 103 15.93 15.15 -21.28
CA ASN A 103 16.66 13.91 -21.26
C ASN A 103 15.71 12.71 -21.26
N PRO A 104 15.60 11.95 -22.37
CA PRO A 104 14.84 10.71 -22.40
C PRO A 104 15.33 9.66 -21.37
N ASN A 105 16.57 9.83 -20.85
CA ASN A 105 17.09 8.95 -19.80
C ASN A 105 16.43 9.15 -18.43
N ARG A 106 15.62 10.18 -18.25
CA ARG A 106 14.81 10.40 -17.07
C ARG A 106 13.52 9.62 -17.09
N GLN A 107 12.97 9.37 -18.27
CA GLN A 107 11.75 8.57 -18.42
C GLN A 107 12.05 7.10 -18.19
N ARG A 108 11.10 6.42 -17.59
CA ARG A 108 11.10 4.98 -17.36
C ARG A 108 9.79 4.41 -17.90
N ASP A 109 9.84 3.16 -18.33
CA ASP A 109 8.64 2.40 -18.61
C ASP A 109 8.23 1.66 -17.34
N GLY A 110 7.29 2.23 -16.57
CA GLY A 110 6.79 1.68 -15.31
C GLY A 110 6.20 0.29 -15.45
N ASN A 111 5.80 -0.10 -16.67
CA ASN A 111 5.29 -1.45 -16.94
C ASN A 111 6.39 -2.49 -17.16
N SER A 112 7.63 -2.06 -17.39
CA SER A 112 8.72 -3.00 -17.59
C SER A 112 9.16 -3.66 -16.28
N ALA A 113 9.61 -4.90 -16.34
CA ALA A 113 10.03 -5.68 -15.16
C ALA A 113 11.16 -5.04 -14.36
N GLY A 114 11.96 -4.14 -14.95
CA GLY A 114 13.02 -3.41 -14.26
C GLY A 114 12.52 -2.25 -13.38
N PHE A 115 11.32 -1.76 -13.65
CA PHE A 115 10.74 -0.58 -12.99
C PHE A 115 9.38 -0.85 -12.36
N ARG A 116 8.97 -2.12 -12.29
CA ARG A 116 7.72 -2.58 -11.71
C ARG A 116 7.97 -3.62 -10.63
N THR A 117 7.39 -3.41 -9.44
CA THR A 117 7.51 -4.33 -8.31
C THR A 117 6.16 -4.60 -7.71
N LEU A 118 5.79 -5.87 -7.57
CA LEU A 118 4.55 -6.26 -6.87
C LEU A 118 4.77 -6.21 -5.36
N LYS A 119 3.83 -5.59 -4.66
CA LYS A 119 3.77 -5.48 -3.21
C LYS A 119 2.52 -6.16 -2.70
N THR A 120 2.63 -6.90 -1.61
CA THR A 120 1.48 -7.48 -0.92
C THR A 120 1.79 -7.66 0.55
N ALA A 121 0.84 -7.32 1.41
CA ALA A 121 0.91 -7.60 2.84
C ALA A 121 -0.48 -7.77 3.43
N THR A 122 -0.56 -8.56 4.51
CA THR A 122 -1.77 -8.77 5.31
C THR A 122 -1.57 -8.17 6.69
N VAL A 123 -2.50 -7.32 7.11
CA VAL A 123 -2.61 -6.80 8.47
C VAL A 123 -3.64 -7.65 9.21
N SER A 124 -3.27 -8.20 10.35
CA SER A 124 -4.13 -9.05 11.18
C SER A 124 -4.23 -8.50 12.60
N GLY A 125 -5.22 -8.98 13.37
CA GLY A 125 -5.42 -8.55 14.75
C GLY A 125 -6.01 -7.14 14.88
N ILE A 126 -6.68 -6.66 13.85
CA ILE A 126 -7.41 -5.38 13.84
C ILE A 126 -8.86 -5.57 14.31
N SER A 127 -9.53 -4.46 14.63
CA SER A 127 -10.98 -4.39 14.84
C SER A 127 -11.54 -3.30 13.93
N TRP A 128 -11.97 -3.68 12.75
CA TRP A 128 -12.58 -2.77 11.79
C TRP A 128 -14.09 -2.93 11.81
N GLU A 129 -14.73 -2.06 12.58
CA GLU A 129 -16.17 -2.11 12.88
C GLU A 129 -17.03 -1.83 11.65
N PRO A 130 -18.25 -2.40 11.59
CA PRO A 130 -19.23 -2.07 10.56
C PRO A 130 -19.50 -0.56 10.50
N GLY A 131 -19.51 0.00 9.30
CA GLY A 131 -19.70 1.43 9.04
C GLY A 131 -18.45 2.29 9.26
N ALA A 132 -17.40 1.78 9.89
CA ALA A 132 -16.15 2.50 10.03
C ALA A 132 -15.38 2.58 8.71
N SER A 133 -14.57 3.62 8.55
CA SER A 133 -13.67 3.78 7.40
C SER A 133 -12.27 3.31 7.73
N LEU A 134 -11.64 2.61 6.80
CA LEU A 134 -10.21 2.35 6.74
C LEU A 134 -9.58 3.32 5.72
N TYR A 135 -8.54 4.01 6.14
CA TYR A 135 -7.76 4.91 5.30
C TYR A 135 -6.43 4.27 4.97
N LEU A 136 -6.07 4.26 3.71
CA LEU A 136 -4.78 3.81 3.18
C LEU A 136 -4.09 5.00 2.52
N ARG A 137 -2.78 5.15 2.75
CA ARG A 137 -1.99 6.26 2.21
C ARG A 137 -0.60 5.79 1.82
N TRP A 138 -0.13 6.26 0.69
CA TRP A 138 1.28 6.30 0.30
C TRP A 138 1.71 7.76 0.29
N SER A 139 2.74 8.11 1.04
CA SER A 139 3.25 9.48 1.12
C SER A 139 4.71 9.52 0.71
N ASP A 140 4.99 10.38 -0.23
CA ASP A 140 6.31 10.64 -0.79
C ASP A 140 6.86 11.92 -0.18
N SER A 141 8.01 11.83 0.46
CA SER A 141 8.77 12.96 1.00
C SER A 141 10.04 13.14 0.19
N ASP A 142 10.57 14.35 0.17
CA ASP A 142 11.86 14.63 -0.46
C ASP A 142 12.95 13.71 0.09
N SER A 143 13.46 12.83 -0.75
CA SER A 143 14.56 11.92 -0.42
C SER A 143 15.89 12.55 -0.80
N PRO A 144 17.01 12.27 -0.08
CA PRO A 144 18.32 12.79 -0.48
C PRO A 144 18.74 12.25 -1.84
N GLY A 145 18.97 13.11 -2.81
CA GLY A 145 19.50 12.73 -4.12
C GLY A 145 18.53 13.01 -5.27
N PHE A 146 18.25 11.99 -6.08
CA PHE A 146 17.26 12.07 -7.15
C PHE A 146 15.90 11.61 -6.65
N ASP A 147 14.84 12.23 -7.12
CA ASP A 147 13.46 11.86 -6.84
C ASP A 147 12.86 11.02 -7.97
N ALA A 148 12.05 10.04 -7.64
CA ALA A 148 11.32 9.23 -8.60
C ALA A 148 9.86 9.68 -8.72
N THR A 149 9.32 9.69 -9.94
CA THR A 149 7.88 9.68 -10.13
C THR A 149 7.41 8.25 -9.92
N GLN A 150 6.85 8.00 -8.74
CA GLN A 150 6.44 6.69 -8.28
C GLN A 150 4.92 6.52 -8.42
N GLY A 151 4.48 5.40 -8.98
CA GLY A 151 3.09 5.08 -9.23
C GLY A 151 2.60 3.87 -8.45
N ILE A 152 1.31 3.90 -8.11
CA ILE A 152 0.55 2.78 -7.56
C ILE A 152 -0.42 2.33 -8.65
N ASP A 153 -0.32 1.07 -9.07
CA ASP A 153 -1.20 0.47 -10.05
C ASP A 153 -1.65 -0.93 -9.63
N ASP A 154 -2.57 -1.54 -10.35
CA ASP A 154 -3.14 -2.86 -10.06
C ASP A 154 -3.56 -3.04 -8.59
N PHE A 155 -4.09 -1.97 -7.97
CA PHE A 155 -4.50 -2.01 -6.59
C PHE A 155 -5.60 -3.03 -6.37
N ALA A 156 -5.36 -3.97 -5.44
CA ALA A 156 -6.35 -4.92 -4.97
C ALA A 156 -6.42 -4.94 -3.44
N PHE A 157 -7.63 -5.16 -2.94
CA PHE A 157 -7.93 -5.16 -1.52
C PHE A 157 -8.87 -6.30 -1.18
N SER A 158 -8.62 -6.98 -0.06
CA SER A 158 -9.55 -7.93 0.56
C SER A 158 -9.53 -7.79 2.06
N ALA A 159 -10.64 -8.11 2.72
CA ALA A 159 -10.74 -8.12 4.17
C ALA A 159 -11.59 -9.30 4.64
N VAL A 160 -11.30 -9.83 5.83
CA VAL A 160 -11.91 -11.05 6.34
C VAL A 160 -12.43 -10.81 7.77
N PRO A 161 -13.68 -11.24 8.08
CA PRO A 161 -14.18 -11.29 9.46
C PRO A 161 -13.48 -12.38 10.27
N GLU A 162 -13.64 -12.34 11.58
CA GLU A 162 -13.23 -13.47 12.42
C GLU A 162 -13.91 -14.77 11.96
N PRO A 163 -13.18 -15.90 11.95
CA PRO A 163 -13.82 -17.20 11.81
C PRO A 163 -14.85 -17.36 12.93
N SER A 164 -16.13 -17.49 12.57
CA SER A 164 -17.16 -17.66 13.57
C SER A 164 -16.90 -18.96 14.36
N VAL A 165 -16.55 -18.85 15.64
CA VAL A 165 -16.33 -19.98 16.57
C VAL A 165 -17.54 -20.92 16.64
N TRP A 166 -18.71 -20.45 16.25
CA TRP A 166 -19.94 -21.23 16.21
C TRP A 166 -19.87 -22.41 15.26
N ILE A 167 -19.16 -22.35 14.13
CA ILE A 167 -19.01 -23.49 13.22
C ILE A 167 -18.18 -24.60 13.87
N SER A 168 -17.15 -24.26 14.62
CA SER A 168 -16.32 -25.24 15.33
C SER A 168 -17.06 -25.95 16.46
N VAL A 169 -17.95 -25.25 17.18
CA VAL A 169 -18.76 -25.80 18.25
C VAL A 169 -19.83 -26.76 17.68
N MET A 170 -20.47 -26.43 16.56
CA MET A 170 -21.49 -27.28 15.93
C MET A 170 -20.87 -28.56 15.36
N VAL A 171 -19.69 -28.52 14.76
CA VAL A 171 -18.99 -29.72 14.28
C VAL A 171 -18.55 -30.60 15.46
N GLY A 172 -18.07 -30.02 16.54
CA GLY A 172 -17.71 -30.74 17.77
C GLY A 172 -18.91 -31.42 18.45
N ALA A 173 -20.04 -30.72 18.55
CA ALA A 173 -21.27 -31.28 19.15
C ALA A 173 -21.86 -32.43 18.33
N ALA A 174 -21.82 -32.34 16.99
CA ALA A 174 -22.30 -33.43 16.12
C ALA A 174 -21.42 -34.69 16.25
N ALA A 175 -20.13 -34.57 16.47
CA ALA A 175 -19.23 -35.70 16.67
C ALA A 175 -19.45 -36.45 18.00
N VAL A 176 -19.94 -35.76 19.03
CA VAL A 176 -20.23 -36.35 20.35
C VAL A 176 -21.56 -37.08 20.37
N LEU A 177 -22.52 -36.70 19.51
CA LEU A 177 -23.88 -37.29 19.46
C LEU A 177 -23.98 -38.52 18.55
N LEU A 178 -22.92 -38.94 17.86
CA LEU A 178 -22.95 -40.17 17.07
C LEU A 178 -22.91 -41.40 18.00
N PRO A 179 -23.92 -42.30 17.98
CA PRO A 179 -23.92 -43.44 18.84
C PRO A 179 -22.78 -44.41 18.46
N ARG A 180 -21.93 -44.73 19.45
CA ARG A 180 -20.93 -45.79 19.31
C ARG A 180 -21.64 -47.10 19.04
N ARG A 181 -21.66 -47.59 17.79
CA ARG A 181 -22.02 -48.97 17.50
C ARG A 181 -20.97 -49.88 18.14
N ARG A 182 -21.41 -50.64 19.17
CA ARG A 182 -20.61 -51.76 19.70
C ARG A 182 -20.80 -52.93 18.74
N TRP A 183 -19.72 -53.50 18.29
CA TRP A 183 -19.64 -54.86 17.67
C TRP A 183 -19.38 -55.86 18.76
#